data_30a449ab57bdb7568b70037aa0034ca2
#
_entry.id   30a449ab57bdb7568b70037aa0034ca2
#
_cell.length_a   1.000
_cell.length_b   1.000
_cell.length_c   1.000
_cell.angle_alpha   90.00
_cell.angle_beta   90.00
_cell.angle_gamma   90.00
#
_symmetry.space_group_name_H-M   'P 1'
#
loop_
_entity.id
_entity.type
_entity.pdbx_description
1 polymer ?
#
loop_
_entity_poly.entity_id
_entity_poly.type
_entity_poly.pdbx_seq_one_letter_code
_entity_poly.pdbx_strand_id
1 'polypeptide(L)'
;MEVLDQFHGRNFSVYNADCVEFAAGLPDNSIDFTVYSPPFSNLFVYSDSERDMGNAADDAEFFEHYKYLLRDLFRATRPGRLSAVHISDLPLTKWKDGRIGIKDMSGMVIRAHEECGWVLHSRITIWKCPVVEMTRTKAHGLLYKTLCNDSARSRAGMPDYLLIFRKDGENDKPIGHKPADFPVDLWQKWASPVWMDIQQTNTLNVK
;
A
#
# COMPACT_ATOMS: atom_id res chain seq x y z
N MET A 1 -3.52 -23.60 8.08
CA MET A 1 -4.23 -22.30 7.93
C MET A 1 -5.51 -22.37 8.74
N GLU A 2 -5.63 -21.54 9.73
CA GLU A 2 -6.86 -21.36 10.50
C GLU A 2 -7.68 -20.24 9.88
N VAL A 3 -8.91 -20.54 9.47
CA VAL A 3 -9.87 -19.57 8.95
C VAL A 3 -10.90 -19.32 10.05
N LEU A 4 -10.94 -18.12 10.59
CA LEU A 4 -11.83 -17.73 11.69
C LEU A 4 -13.28 -17.60 11.22
N ASP A 5 -13.47 -17.06 10.00
CA ASP A 5 -14.76 -16.89 9.35
C ASP A 5 -14.59 -16.83 7.84
N GLN A 6 -15.63 -17.20 7.08
CA GLN A 6 -15.58 -17.16 5.62
C GLN A 6 -16.96 -16.93 4.99
N PHE A 7 -16.96 -16.29 3.85
CA PHE A 7 -18.16 -16.10 3.04
C PHE A 7 -17.86 -16.33 1.56
N HIS A 8 -18.75 -17.03 0.88
CA HIS A 8 -18.63 -17.33 -0.55
C HIS A 8 -19.78 -16.71 -1.33
N GLY A 9 -19.47 -15.77 -2.19
CA GLY A 9 -20.39 -15.22 -3.19
C GLY A 9 -20.30 -15.96 -4.51
N ARG A 10 -21.04 -15.51 -5.51
CA ARG A 10 -21.06 -16.14 -6.82
C ARG A 10 -19.69 -16.17 -7.50
N ASN A 11 -18.93 -15.07 -7.40
CA ASN A 11 -17.67 -14.87 -8.11
C ASN A 11 -16.53 -14.41 -7.16
N PHE A 12 -16.71 -14.52 -5.86
CA PHE A 12 -15.71 -14.13 -4.87
C PHE A 12 -15.84 -14.95 -3.60
N SER A 13 -14.76 -14.99 -2.84
CA SER A 13 -14.73 -15.54 -1.49
C SER A 13 -14.03 -14.55 -0.56
N VAL A 14 -14.51 -14.43 0.66
CA VAL A 14 -13.90 -13.63 1.72
C VAL A 14 -13.50 -14.55 2.85
N TYR A 15 -12.28 -14.37 3.33
CA TYR A 15 -11.74 -15.15 4.44
C TYR A 15 -11.22 -14.21 5.52
N ASN A 16 -11.63 -14.44 6.76
CA ASN A 16 -11.02 -13.84 7.93
C ASN A 16 -9.95 -14.82 8.44
N ALA A 17 -8.69 -14.54 8.10
CA ALA A 17 -7.56 -15.41 8.39
C ALA A 17 -6.26 -14.61 8.51
N ASP A 18 -5.23 -15.20 9.08
CA ASP A 18 -3.87 -14.68 9.02
C ASP A 18 -3.40 -14.64 7.56
N CYS A 19 -3.00 -13.46 7.09
CA CYS A 19 -2.65 -13.25 5.68
C CYS A 19 -1.36 -13.99 5.28
N VAL A 20 -0.42 -14.19 6.19
CA VAL A 20 0.83 -14.92 5.91
C VAL A 20 0.53 -16.41 5.76
N GLU A 21 -0.23 -17.00 6.70
CA GLU A 21 -0.63 -18.40 6.59
C GLU A 21 -1.54 -18.65 5.37
N PHE A 22 -2.41 -17.70 5.07
CA PHE A 22 -3.27 -17.79 3.89
C PHE A 22 -2.45 -17.78 2.60
N ALA A 23 -1.51 -16.84 2.47
CA ALA A 23 -0.63 -16.74 1.31
C ALA A 23 0.27 -17.98 1.15
N ALA A 24 0.80 -18.52 2.24
CA ALA A 24 1.58 -19.76 2.25
C ALA A 24 0.79 -20.97 1.71
N GLY A 25 -0.52 -20.99 1.94
CA GLY A 25 -1.42 -22.05 1.45
C GLY A 25 -1.85 -21.91 -0.02
N LEU A 26 -1.54 -20.79 -0.70
CA LEU A 26 -1.88 -20.60 -2.09
C LEU A 26 -0.99 -21.46 -3.01
N PRO A 27 -1.54 -22.05 -4.09
CA PRO A 27 -0.74 -22.78 -5.06
C PRO A 27 0.27 -21.86 -5.77
N ASP A 28 1.39 -22.42 -6.19
CA ASP A 28 2.38 -21.71 -7.01
C ASP A 28 1.75 -21.21 -8.32
N ASN A 29 2.11 -19.98 -8.74
CA ASN A 29 1.68 -19.40 -10.00
C ASN A 29 0.15 -19.46 -10.23
N SER A 30 -0.64 -19.23 -9.19
CA SER A 30 -2.11 -19.30 -9.21
C SER A 30 -2.78 -17.94 -9.26
N ILE A 31 -2.09 -16.87 -8.85
CA ILE A 31 -2.63 -15.52 -8.71
C ILE A 31 -2.24 -14.64 -9.90
N ASP A 32 -3.22 -13.96 -10.47
CA ASP A 32 -3.02 -13.05 -11.59
C ASP A 32 -2.75 -11.61 -11.14
N PHE A 33 -3.32 -11.19 -10.01
CA PHE A 33 -3.16 -9.84 -9.47
C PHE A 33 -3.46 -9.80 -7.97
N THR A 34 -2.66 -9.04 -7.23
CA THR A 34 -2.94 -8.73 -5.83
C THR A 34 -3.03 -7.22 -5.63
N VAL A 35 -3.92 -6.80 -4.73
CA VAL A 35 -3.97 -5.41 -4.25
C VAL A 35 -4.20 -5.41 -2.76
N TYR A 36 -3.37 -4.68 -2.01
CA TYR A 36 -3.46 -4.61 -0.57
C TYR A 36 -2.74 -3.38 0.00
N SER A 37 -2.97 -3.13 1.29
CA SER A 37 -2.27 -2.12 2.07
C SER A 37 -1.73 -2.79 3.33
N PRO A 38 -0.41 -2.90 3.51
CA PRO A 38 0.16 -3.43 4.75
C PRO A 38 -0.05 -2.45 5.90
N PRO A 39 0.09 -2.87 7.15
CA PRO A 39 0.26 -1.94 8.26
C PRO A 39 1.40 -0.96 8.01
N PHE A 40 1.28 0.28 8.52
CA PHE A 40 2.34 1.28 8.39
C PHE A 40 3.35 1.13 9.53
N SER A 41 4.10 0.02 9.55
CA SER A 41 4.98 -0.35 10.64
C SER A 41 4.20 -0.39 11.98
N ASN A 42 4.77 0.08 13.06
CA ASN A 42 4.16 0.15 14.38
C ASN A 42 3.30 1.40 14.63
N LEU A 43 2.73 2.01 13.57
CA LEU A 43 1.88 3.20 13.74
C LEU A 43 0.56 2.87 14.43
N PHE A 44 -0.02 1.71 14.12
CA PHE A 44 -1.24 1.20 14.74
C PHE A 44 -1.07 -0.25 15.12
N VAL A 45 -1.51 -0.60 16.32
CA VAL A 45 -1.68 -1.97 16.80
C VAL A 45 -3.14 -2.34 16.55
N TYR A 46 -3.37 -3.42 15.83
CA TYR A 46 -4.72 -3.85 15.45
C TYR A 46 -5.27 -4.95 16.38
N SER A 47 -4.38 -5.71 17.03
CA SER A 47 -4.74 -6.75 17.99
C SER A 47 -3.59 -7.00 18.96
N ASP A 48 -3.86 -7.76 20.05
CA ASP A 48 -2.84 -8.19 21.00
C ASP A 48 -2.08 -9.45 20.52
N SER A 49 -2.31 -9.90 19.30
CA SER A 49 -1.64 -11.08 18.74
C SER A 49 -0.18 -10.79 18.42
N GLU A 50 0.72 -11.71 18.78
CA GLU A 50 2.13 -11.66 18.35
C GLU A 50 2.30 -11.74 16.82
N ARG A 51 1.26 -12.18 16.10
CA ARG A 51 1.21 -12.25 14.63
C ARG A 51 0.78 -10.95 13.98
N ASP A 52 0.28 -9.99 14.73
CA ASP A 52 -0.03 -8.65 14.21
C ASP A 52 1.28 -7.91 13.96
N MET A 53 1.60 -7.68 12.70
CA MET A 53 2.80 -6.96 12.28
C MET A 53 2.87 -5.54 12.88
N GLY A 54 1.72 -4.96 13.28
CA GLY A 54 1.66 -3.68 13.99
C GLY A 54 2.30 -3.71 15.39
N ASN A 55 2.51 -4.91 15.97
CA ASN A 55 3.19 -5.10 17.25
C ASN A 55 4.72 -5.18 17.15
N ALA A 56 5.30 -5.06 15.95
CA ALA A 56 6.75 -5.07 15.76
C ALA A 56 7.42 -3.95 16.60
N ALA A 57 8.52 -4.28 17.25
CA ALA A 57 9.23 -3.34 18.13
C ALA A 57 9.83 -2.16 17.34
N ASP A 58 10.28 -2.42 16.13
CA ASP A 58 10.85 -1.43 15.23
C ASP A 58 10.58 -1.75 13.74
N ASP A 59 11.07 -0.88 12.86
CA ASP A 59 10.91 -1.07 11.42
C ASP A 59 11.67 -2.30 10.89
N ALA A 60 12.81 -2.64 11.46
CA ALA A 60 13.60 -3.78 11.01
C ALA A 60 12.84 -5.09 11.25
N GLU A 61 12.29 -5.26 12.45
CA GLU A 61 11.45 -6.41 12.78
C GLU A 61 10.17 -6.45 11.92
N PHE A 62 9.51 -5.29 11.74
CA PHE A 62 8.34 -5.19 10.87
C PHE A 62 8.65 -5.71 9.46
N PHE A 63 9.75 -5.24 8.85
CA PHE A 63 10.09 -5.63 7.48
C PHE A 63 10.57 -7.08 7.38
N GLU A 64 11.19 -7.65 8.42
CA GLU A 64 11.48 -9.09 8.43
C GLU A 64 10.18 -9.91 8.42
N HIS A 65 9.19 -9.56 9.23
CA HIS A 65 7.88 -10.22 9.22
C HIS A 65 7.14 -10.01 7.90
N TYR A 66 7.16 -8.80 7.37
CA TYR A 66 6.51 -8.48 6.10
C TYR A 66 7.06 -9.29 4.92
N LYS A 67 8.36 -9.58 4.92
CA LYS A 67 8.99 -10.40 3.87
C LYS A 67 8.47 -11.85 3.83
N TYR A 68 7.93 -12.40 4.90
CA TYR A 68 7.25 -13.71 4.82
C TYR A 68 6.07 -13.65 3.86
N LEU A 69 5.19 -12.65 4.03
CA LEU A 69 4.08 -12.44 3.11
C LEU A 69 4.57 -12.19 1.67
N LEU A 70 5.60 -11.35 1.49
CA LEU A 70 6.09 -10.99 0.16
C LEU A 70 6.64 -12.18 -0.62
N ARG A 71 7.36 -13.09 0.03
CA ARG A 71 7.89 -14.32 -0.59
C ARG A 71 6.79 -15.25 -1.04
N ASP A 72 5.74 -15.43 -0.21
CA ASP A 72 4.62 -16.28 -0.55
C ASP A 72 3.74 -15.67 -1.65
N LEU A 73 3.50 -14.37 -1.62
CA LEU A 73 2.83 -13.67 -2.72
C LEU A 73 3.66 -13.75 -4.03
N PHE A 74 4.99 -13.63 -3.95
CA PHE A 74 5.85 -13.81 -5.12
C PHE A 74 5.74 -15.20 -5.70
N ARG A 75 5.80 -16.24 -4.86
CA ARG A 75 5.64 -17.64 -5.25
C ARG A 75 4.27 -17.87 -5.91
N ALA A 76 3.20 -17.40 -5.26
CA ALA A 76 1.84 -17.61 -5.73
C ALA A 76 1.47 -16.79 -6.97
N THR A 77 2.11 -15.64 -7.20
CA THR A 77 1.85 -14.81 -8.38
C THR A 77 2.46 -15.45 -9.64
N ARG A 78 1.72 -15.42 -10.74
CA ARG A 78 2.19 -15.91 -12.05
C ARG A 78 3.31 -15.04 -12.60
N PRO A 79 4.28 -15.61 -13.35
CA PRO A 79 5.27 -14.83 -14.08
C PRO A 79 4.62 -13.79 -14.99
N GLY A 80 5.20 -12.60 -15.10
CA GLY A 80 4.68 -11.50 -15.91
C GLY A 80 3.46 -10.78 -15.32
N ARG A 81 3.01 -11.15 -14.12
CA ARG A 81 1.85 -10.54 -13.44
C ARG A 81 2.26 -9.55 -12.37
N LEU A 82 1.29 -8.82 -11.86
CA LEU A 82 1.48 -7.63 -11.04
C LEU A 82 0.92 -7.79 -9.62
N SER A 83 1.53 -7.04 -8.71
CA SER A 83 1.04 -6.80 -7.35
C SER A 83 1.00 -5.30 -7.10
N ALA A 84 -0.09 -4.79 -6.53
CA ALA A 84 -0.27 -3.39 -6.20
C ALA A 84 -0.32 -3.19 -4.68
N VAL A 85 0.48 -2.26 -4.17
CA VAL A 85 0.57 -1.96 -2.74
C VAL A 85 0.24 -0.50 -2.48
N HIS A 86 -0.80 -0.25 -1.71
CA HIS A 86 -1.14 1.09 -1.26
C HIS A 86 -0.36 1.43 0.00
N ILE A 87 0.36 2.55 -0.01
CA ILE A 87 1.20 3.00 1.09
C ILE A 87 1.28 4.52 1.15
N SER A 88 1.62 5.08 2.29
CA SER A 88 1.97 6.48 2.48
C SER A 88 3.25 6.60 3.29
N ASP A 89 4.01 7.65 3.05
CA ASP A 89 5.09 8.03 3.94
C ASP A 89 4.56 8.56 5.26
N LEU A 90 5.39 8.53 6.30
CA LEU A 90 4.97 8.90 7.66
C LEU A 90 5.69 10.17 8.13
N PRO A 91 4.98 11.09 8.82
CA PRO A 91 5.62 12.26 9.38
C PRO A 91 6.47 11.89 10.60
N LEU A 92 7.71 12.37 10.63
CA LEU A 92 8.52 12.37 11.84
C LEU A 92 8.19 13.60 12.69
N THR A 93 8.10 13.40 13.99
CA THR A 93 7.78 14.44 14.95
C THR A 93 8.90 14.62 15.97
N LYS A 94 9.15 15.87 16.40
CA LYS A 94 10.23 16.16 17.34
C LYS A 94 10.07 15.40 18.65
N TRP A 95 8.85 15.23 19.10
CA TRP A 95 8.59 14.59 20.39
C TRP A 95 8.71 13.07 20.37
N LYS A 96 8.31 12.41 19.25
CA LYS A 96 8.40 10.95 19.11
C LYS A 96 9.74 10.52 18.55
N ASP A 97 10.24 11.27 17.54
CA ASP A 97 11.37 10.87 16.70
C ASP A 97 12.63 11.71 16.93
N GLY A 98 12.58 12.68 17.87
CA GLY A 98 13.67 13.61 18.14
C GLY A 98 13.95 14.64 17.05
N ARG A 99 13.30 14.52 15.88
CA ARG A 99 13.50 15.35 14.69
C ARG A 99 12.21 15.55 13.90
N ILE A 100 12.19 16.57 13.06
CA ILE A 100 11.11 16.82 12.09
C ILE A 100 11.55 16.32 10.74
N GLY A 101 10.65 15.67 10.01
CA GLY A 101 10.93 15.15 8.67
C GLY A 101 9.86 14.19 8.17
N ILE A 102 10.24 13.39 7.21
CA ILE A 102 9.41 12.31 6.64
C ILE A 102 10.19 11.01 6.79
N LYS A 103 9.51 9.96 7.25
CA LYS A 103 9.98 8.58 7.17
C LYS A 103 9.61 8.05 5.78
N ASP A 104 10.58 7.68 4.99
CA ASP A 104 10.46 7.12 3.65
C ASP A 104 9.93 5.67 3.72
N MET A 105 8.65 5.53 4.11
CA MET A 105 8.00 4.21 4.21
C MET A 105 7.83 3.58 2.83
N SER A 106 7.50 4.39 1.82
CA SER A 106 7.36 3.92 0.44
C SER A 106 8.67 3.33 -0.11
N GLY A 107 9.82 3.97 0.15
CA GLY A 107 11.12 3.43 -0.25
C GLY A 107 11.50 2.17 0.52
N MET A 108 11.14 2.06 1.80
CA MET A 108 11.37 0.84 2.58
C MET A 108 10.55 -0.34 2.05
N VAL A 109 9.29 -0.11 1.69
CA VAL A 109 8.42 -1.13 1.06
C VAL A 109 8.98 -1.56 -0.30
N ILE A 110 9.49 -0.63 -1.11
CA ILE A 110 10.12 -0.96 -2.39
C ILE A 110 11.31 -1.90 -2.18
N ARG A 111 12.23 -1.55 -1.28
CA ARG A 111 13.41 -2.37 -0.99
C ARG A 111 13.04 -3.77 -0.50
N ALA A 112 12.05 -3.87 0.40
CA ALA A 112 11.58 -5.17 0.90
C ALA A 112 11.02 -6.07 -0.22
N HIS A 113 10.31 -5.48 -1.20
CA HIS A 113 9.83 -6.23 -2.36
C HIS A 113 10.98 -6.67 -3.26
N GLU A 114 11.92 -5.78 -3.57
CA GLU A 114 13.08 -6.10 -4.40
C GLU A 114 13.93 -7.21 -3.79
N GLU A 115 14.14 -7.20 -2.47
CA GLU A 115 14.80 -8.29 -1.73
C GLU A 115 14.07 -9.64 -1.83
N CYS A 116 12.76 -9.61 -2.09
CA CYS A 116 11.94 -10.80 -2.31
C CYS A 116 11.78 -11.18 -3.79
N GLY A 117 12.50 -10.52 -4.70
CA GLY A 117 12.53 -10.85 -6.14
C GLY A 117 11.55 -10.07 -7.00
N TRP A 118 10.75 -9.18 -6.43
CA TRP A 118 9.86 -8.31 -7.19
C TRP A 118 10.64 -7.20 -7.90
N VAL A 119 10.11 -6.72 -9.01
CA VAL A 119 10.62 -5.57 -9.75
C VAL A 119 9.65 -4.41 -9.60
N LEU A 120 10.10 -3.24 -9.15
CA LEU A 120 9.26 -2.04 -9.15
C LEU A 120 8.90 -1.69 -10.60
N HIS A 121 7.62 -1.81 -10.95
CA HIS A 121 7.12 -1.57 -12.30
C HIS A 121 6.67 -0.13 -12.50
N SER A 122 5.89 0.40 -11.56
CA SER A 122 5.41 1.79 -11.62
C SER A 122 4.98 2.30 -10.26
N ARG A 123 4.87 3.62 -10.15
CA ARG A 123 4.38 4.32 -8.97
C ARG A 123 3.32 5.31 -9.39
N ILE A 124 2.14 5.23 -8.79
CA ILE A 124 1.06 6.19 -8.97
C ILE A 124 0.95 7.00 -7.70
N THR A 125 0.89 8.33 -7.84
CA THR A 125 0.67 9.25 -6.73
C THR A 125 -0.83 9.50 -6.59
N ILE A 126 -1.39 9.21 -5.42
CA ILE A 126 -2.77 9.56 -5.09
C ILE A 126 -2.75 10.92 -4.37
N TRP A 127 -3.32 11.91 -5.02
CA TRP A 127 -3.38 13.26 -4.48
C TRP A 127 -4.26 13.34 -3.22
N LYS A 128 -3.83 14.11 -2.25
CA LYS A 128 -4.60 14.43 -1.04
C LYS A 128 -4.76 15.93 -0.88
N CYS A 129 -5.96 16.36 -0.51
CA CYS A 129 -6.20 17.76 -0.18
C CYS A 129 -5.45 18.13 1.11
N PRO A 130 -4.50 19.10 1.07
CA PRO A 130 -3.71 19.47 2.23
C PRO A 130 -4.56 20.05 3.37
N VAL A 131 -5.69 20.68 3.07
CA VAL A 131 -6.62 21.19 4.10
C VAL A 131 -7.30 20.04 4.84
N VAL A 132 -7.75 19.02 4.12
CA VAL A 132 -8.36 17.82 4.72
C VAL A 132 -7.32 17.05 5.54
N GLU A 133 -6.11 16.88 5.01
CA GLU A 133 -5.01 16.24 5.73
C GLU A 133 -4.68 16.99 7.03
N MET A 134 -4.52 18.30 6.94
CA MET A 134 -4.25 19.16 8.10
C MET A 134 -5.33 19.02 9.17
N THR A 135 -6.61 19.09 8.78
CA THR A 135 -7.74 19.02 9.71
C THR A 135 -7.81 17.67 10.41
N ARG A 136 -7.59 16.60 9.66
CA ARG A 136 -7.67 15.22 10.18
C ARG A 136 -6.48 14.84 11.05
N THR A 137 -5.26 15.19 10.62
CA THR A 137 -4.01 14.77 11.28
C THR A 137 -3.49 15.81 12.27
N LYS A 138 -4.01 17.02 12.24
CA LYS A 138 -3.50 18.19 13.00
C LYS A 138 -1.99 18.41 12.78
N ALA A 139 -1.54 18.11 11.53
CA ALA A 139 -0.12 18.17 11.18
C ALA A 139 0.40 19.62 11.22
N HIS A 140 1.18 19.95 12.23
CA HIS A 140 1.72 21.31 12.45
C HIS A 140 2.44 21.87 11.22
N GLY A 141 3.17 21.04 10.46
CA GLY A 141 3.87 21.45 9.25
C GLY A 141 2.96 21.90 8.10
N LEU A 142 1.66 21.59 8.12
CA LEU A 142 0.68 22.03 7.14
C LEU A 142 -0.10 23.27 7.56
N LEU A 143 0.09 23.76 8.80
CA LEU A 143 -0.61 24.94 9.27
C LEU A 143 -0.08 26.22 8.61
N TYR A 144 -0.96 27.04 8.08
CA TYR A 144 -0.60 28.35 7.53
C TYR A 144 0.14 29.21 8.57
N LYS A 145 -0.27 29.14 9.85
CA LYS A 145 0.42 29.80 10.95
C LYS A 145 1.89 29.36 11.08
N THR A 146 2.19 28.09 10.85
CA THR A 146 3.57 27.58 10.88
C THR A 146 4.38 28.17 9.75
N LEU A 147 3.83 28.26 8.53
CA LEU A 147 4.47 28.91 7.39
C LEU A 147 4.81 30.37 7.68
N CYS A 148 3.88 31.11 8.29
CA CYS A 148 4.07 32.52 8.62
C CYS A 148 5.11 32.75 9.75
N ASN A 149 5.22 31.82 10.69
CA ASN A 149 6.16 31.97 11.80
C ASN A 149 7.58 31.51 11.45
N ASP A 150 7.69 30.41 10.76
CA ASP A 150 8.97 29.79 10.37
C ASP A 150 8.73 28.85 9.18
N SER A 151 9.00 29.34 7.99
CA SER A 151 8.79 28.59 6.74
C SER A 151 9.62 27.32 6.67
N ALA A 152 10.75 27.22 7.37
CA ALA A 152 11.59 26.01 7.41
C ALA A 152 10.91 24.83 8.12
N ARG A 153 9.87 25.09 8.90
CA ARG A 153 9.04 24.07 9.55
C ARG A 153 7.82 23.68 8.73
N SER A 154 7.55 24.43 7.66
CA SER A 154 6.44 24.11 6.78
C SER A 154 6.82 23.02 5.79
N ARG A 155 5.87 22.16 5.45
CA ARG A 155 6.03 21.12 4.43
C ARG A 155 4.78 21.01 3.55
N ALA A 156 4.94 20.44 2.38
CA ALA A 156 3.80 20.03 1.58
C ALA A 156 2.99 18.89 2.25
N GLY A 157 1.76 18.69 1.84
CA GLY A 157 0.99 17.50 2.16
C GLY A 157 1.69 16.25 1.63
N MET A 158 1.44 15.12 2.29
CA MET A 158 1.96 13.83 1.86
C MET A 158 0.89 13.10 1.04
N PRO A 159 1.21 12.68 -0.19
CA PRO A 159 0.30 11.85 -0.96
C PRO A 159 0.26 10.43 -0.41
N ASP A 160 -0.69 9.62 -0.90
CA ASP A 160 -0.53 8.18 -0.90
C ASP A 160 0.12 7.72 -2.20
N TYR A 161 0.67 6.54 -2.18
CA TYR A 161 1.24 5.89 -3.35
C TYR A 161 0.56 4.55 -3.59
N LEU A 162 0.32 4.24 -4.85
CA LEU A 162 0.07 2.88 -5.30
C LEU A 162 1.36 2.41 -5.99
N LEU A 163 2.10 1.55 -5.32
CA LEU A 163 3.32 0.95 -5.82
C LEU A 163 2.95 -0.31 -6.58
N ILE A 164 3.34 -0.41 -7.83
CA ILE A 164 3.07 -1.57 -8.67
C ILE A 164 4.37 -2.35 -8.84
N PHE A 165 4.32 -3.61 -8.46
CA PHE A 165 5.42 -4.54 -8.61
C PHE A 165 5.09 -5.60 -9.66
N ARG A 166 6.10 -6.11 -10.34
CA ARG A 166 5.98 -7.16 -11.33
C ARG A 166 6.83 -8.36 -10.92
N LYS A 167 6.25 -9.55 -11.00
CA LYS A 167 7.04 -10.77 -11.01
C LYS A 167 7.61 -10.93 -12.42
N ASP A 168 8.93 -10.96 -12.55
CA ASP A 168 9.57 -11.11 -13.85
C ASP A 168 9.22 -12.44 -14.50
N GLY A 169 9.36 -12.50 -15.82
CA GLY A 169 9.02 -13.66 -16.65
C GLY A 169 7.97 -13.35 -17.70
N GLU A 170 7.71 -14.34 -18.52
CA GLU A 170 6.70 -14.27 -19.59
C GLU A 170 5.31 -14.61 -19.05
N ASN A 171 4.32 -13.86 -19.53
CA ASN A 171 2.93 -14.10 -19.20
C ASN A 171 2.34 -15.09 -20.24
N ASP A 172 2.09 -16.31 -19.81
CA ASP A 172 1.50 -17.39 -20.64
C ASP A 172 0.03 -17.14 -21.02
N LYS A 173 -0.62 -16.21 -20.31
CA LYS A 173 -2.03 -15.84 -20.54
C LYS A 173 -2.20 -14.32 -20.62
N PRO A 174 -1.71 -13.69 -21.71
CA PRO A 174 -1.86 -12.25 -21.87
C PRO A 174 -3.35 -11.85 -21.95
N ILE A 175 -3.70 -10.73 -21.33
CA ILE A 175 -5.03 -10.14 -21.43
C ILE A 175 -4.98 -9.09 -22.54
N GLY A 176 -5.68 -9.35 -23.63
CA GLY A 176 -5.83 -8.40 -24.73
C GLY A 176 -7.14 -7.62 -24.61
N HIS A 177 -7.12 -6.36 -25.00
CA HIS A 177 -8.30 -5.51 -25.08
C HIS A 177 -8.51 -5.02 -26.52
N LYS A 178 -9.77 -4.93 -26.95
CA LYS A 178 -10.11 -4.20 -28.16
C LYS A 178 -10.22 -2.71 -27.84
N PRO A 179 -9.93 -1.80 -28.78
CA PRO A 179 -10.10 -0.36 -28.57
C PRO A 179 -11.48 0.06 -28.07
N ALA A 180 -12.53 -0.68 -28.47
CA ALA A 180 -13.90 -0.44 -27.99
C ALA A 180 -14.11 -0.82 -26.51
N ASP A 181 -13.36 -1.79 -25.99
CA ASP A 181 -13.47 -2.23 -24.61
C ASP A 181 -12.72 -1.27 -23.66
N PHE A 182 -11.74 -0.54 -24.19
CA PHE A 182 -10.88 0.35 -23.44
C PHE A 182 -10.63 1.67 -24.19
N PRO A 183 -11.58 2.62 -24.15
CA PRO A 183 -11.49 3.89 -24.85
C PRO A 183 -10.26 4.72 -24.45
N VAL A 184 -9.75 5.55 -25.38
CA VAL A 184 -8.52 6.32 -25.20
C VAL A 184 -8.62 7.33 -24.03
N ASP A 185 -9.77 7.95 -23.84
CA ASP A 185 -10.02 8.88 -22.73
C ASP A 185 -9.94 8.16 -21.35
N LEU A 186 -10.45 6.96 -21.26
CA LEU A 186 -10.33 6.14 -20.07
C LEU A 186 -8.87 5.72 -19.83
N TRP A 187 -8.16 5.34 -20.87
CA TRP A 187 -6.73 5.05 -20.81
C TRP A 187 -5.93 6.26 -20.34
N GLN A 188 -6.16 7.46 -20.90
CA GLN A 188 -5.48 8.69 -20.50
C GLN A 188 -5.67 8.98 -19.00
N LYS A 189 -6.89 8.78 -18.49
CA LYS A 189 -7.20 8.95 -17.08
C LYS A 189 -6.42 7.99 -16.19
N TRP A 190 -6.40 6.70 -16.53
CA TRP A 190 -5.78 5.67 -15.69
C TRP A 190 -4.27 5.57 -15.85
N ALA A 191 -3.73 5.94 -17.02
CA ALA A 191 -2.29 6.01 -17.25
C ALA A 191 -1.64 7.26 -16.62
N SER A 192 -2.43 8.18 -16.05
CA SER A 192 -1.89 9.32 -15.33
C SER A 192 -1.03 8.88 -14.15
N PRO A 193 0.18 9.45 -13.97
CA PRO A 193 1.03 9.16 -12.81
C PRO A 193 0.49 9.78 -11.51
N VAL A 194 -0.53 10.64 -11.61
CA VAL A 194 -1.20 11.28 -10.47
C VAL A 194 -2.69 11.08 -10.61
N TRP A 195 -3.30 10.42 -9.62
CA TRP A 195 -4.74 10.26 -9.53
C TRP A 195 -5.32 11.26 -8.54
N MET A 196 -6.24 12.11 -9.03
CA MET A 196 -6.86 13.18 -8.25
C MET A 196 -8.30 12.89 -7.84
N ASP A 197 -8.88 11.84 -8.37
CA ASP A 197 -10.28 11.45 -8.16
C ASP A 197 -10.49 10.42 -7.05
N ILE A 198 -9.40 9.90 -6.47
CA ILE A 198 -9.47 9.08 -5.26
C ILE A 198 -9.43 9.99 -4.04
N GLN A 199 -10.58 10.13 -3.37
CA GLN A 199 -10.68 10.98 -2.20
C GLN A 199 -10.85 10.15 -0.93
N GLN A 200 -10.03 10.43 0.06
CA GLN A 200 -10.04 9.72 1.35
C GLN A 200 -11.33 9.89 2.17
N THR A 201 -12.19 10.83 1.78
CA THR A 201 -13.52 11.04 2.39
C THR A 201 -14.63 10.23 1.71
N ASN A 202 -14.36 9.70 0.51
CA ASN A 202 -15.29 8.85 -0.21
C ASN A 202 -15.14 7.41 0.26
N THR A 203 -15.57 7.16 1.50
CA THR A 203 -15.62 5.81 2.05
C THR A 203 -16.95 5.15 1.74
N LEU A 204 -16.98 3.83 1.69
CA LEU A 204 -18.21 3.05 1.61
C LEU A 204 -18.96 3.15 2.95
N ASN A 205 -19.40 4.35 3.32
CA ASN A 205 -20.29 4.52 4.45
C ASN A 205 -21.68 4.06 4.04
N VAL A 206 -21.96 2.80 4.29
CA VAL A 206 -23.34 2.32 4.35
C VAL A 206 -23.94 2.94 5.61
N LYS A 207 -24.78 3.96 5.46
CA LYS A 207 -25.66 4.42 6.51
C LYS A 207 -26.83 3.45 6.62
#